data_c55d05f165064a4eb43fe10b1f9be24a
#
_entry.id   c55d05f165064a4eb43fe10b1f9be24a
#
_cell.length_a   1.000
_cell.length_b   1.000
_cell.length_c   1.000
_cell.angle_alpha   90.00
_cell.angle_beta   90.00
_cell.angle_gamma   90.00
#
_symmetry.space_group_name_H-M   'P 1'
#
loop_
_entity.id
_entity.type
_entity.pdbx_description
1 polymer ?
#
loop_
_entity_poly.entity_id
_entity_poly.type
_entity_poly.pdbx_seq_one_letter_code
_entity_poly.pdbx_strand_id
1 'polypeptide(L)'
;MLAWTIYLSFAGALACLLTPRANPRATRAVALGTALAGLFCGLAGAIQFKPVNGLEVITRVRWIPALGIDFSLAADGISVTLVLLTGIAALAGVLFSWNVERRTNEFFAFFFALIGGVYGVFLSLDLFLLFVFYEIAIVPKYFLIAIWGSTRRDYAAMKLALYSFIGSGMVLIGMLAAYAVSGLASFDLQTLAQHSFAPEFQRWAFPLVFVGFAILAGMWPFHTWAPTGHSAAPTAASMLLAGVVMKLGAYGCLRVAMTLFPEGLKMWQHELAALAVSGIVYGALVALVQKDFKFVIGYSSVSHMGFVLLGLVTLNEVGWSGAVLQMFSHGVIAGLLFAVVGRMVYDRAHTRDLDALEGMGLTRAMPFASVTFVIAGFASMGMPGFSGFIAELQVLIGAWQAFPKLAILAGVGIVIGVVYTLKTTAQVFFSDKPAPSEALDHDHPLEPITVPERLGAALLIFCTVLIGLHPRLLLDLIVPSFKSPLFDGLRKVGGL
;
A
#
# COMPACT_ATOMS: atom_id res chain seq x y z
N MET A 1 -19.27 2.72 12.82
CA MET A 1 -18.20 3.72 12.65
C MET A 1 -17.39 3.51 11.38
N LEU A 2 -16.93 2.30 11.06
CA LEU A 2 -16.07 2.04 9.90
C LEU A 2 -16.65 2.49 8.55
N ALA A 3 -17.96 2.26 8.27
CA ALA A 3 -18.57 2.72 7.02
C ALA A 3 -18.49 4.25 6.79
N TRP A 4 -18.43 5.03 7.88
CA TRP A 4 -18.29 6.49 7.77
C TRP A 4 -16.97 6.92 7.16
N THR A 5 -15.92 6.09 7.21
CA THR A 5 -14.66 6.39 6.54
C THR A 5 -14.84 6.57 5.03
N ILE A 6 -15.71 5.74 4.41
CA ILE A 6 -16.07 5.83 2.98
C ILE A 6 -16.85 7.12 2.73
N TYR A 7 -17.96 7.31 3.46
CA TYR A 7 -18.88 8.43 3.21
C TYR A 7 -18.21 9.79 3.45
N LEU A 8 -17.43 9.92 4.53
CA LEU A 8 -16.69 11.15 4.84
C LEU A 8 -15.61 11.45 3.77
N SER A 9 -14.97 10.43 3.22
CA SER A 9 -13.97 10.63 2.18
C SER A 9 -14.60 11.19 0.90
N PHE A 10 -15.72 10.63 0.44
CA PHE A 10 -16.43 11.16 -0.74
C PHE A 10 -17.09 12.52 -0.47
N ALA A 11 -17.67 12.72 0.72
CA ALA A 11 -18.19 14.02 1.12
C ALA A 11 -17.08 15.08 1.19
N GLY A 12 -15.90 14.71 1.73
CA GLY A 12 -14.72 15.56 1.75
C GLY A 12 -14.18 15.89 0.36
N ALA A 13 -14.17 14.90 -0.55
CA ALA A 13 -13.83 15.14 -1.96
C ALA A 13 -14.76 16.19 -2.61
N LEU A 14 -16.06 16.03 -2.42
CA LEU A 14 -17.04 16.99 -2.90
C LEU A 14 -16.90 18.37 -2.24
N ALA A 15 -16.73 18.40 -0.92
CA ALA A 15 -16.52 19.63 -0.17
C ALA A 15 -15.25 20.38 -0.65
N CYS A 16 -14.15 19.68 -0.94
CA CYS A 16 -12.95 20.28 -1.50
C CYS A 16 -13.23 20.90 -2.89
N LEU A 17 -14.00 20.23 -3.76
CA LEU A 17 -14.38 20.76 -5.07
C LEU A 17 -15.22 22.05 -4.97
N LEU A 18 -16.07 22.12 -3.96
CA LEU A 18 -16.95 23.27 -3.72
C LEU A 18 -16.23 24.47 -3.09
N THR A 19 -15.00 24.29 -2.58
CA THR A 19 -14.21 25.41 -2.06
C THR A 19 -13.80 26.37 -3.19
N PRO A 20 -13.84 27.71 -2.95
CA PRO A 20 -13.39 28.67 -3.95
C PRO A 20 -11.91 28.46 -4.32
N ARG A 21 -11.60 28.45 -5.60
CA ARG A 21 -10.22 28.30 -6.12
C ARG A 21 -9.27 29.37 -5.58
N ALA A 22 -9.79 30.55 -5.28
CA ALA A 22 -9.02 31.65 -4.72
C ALA A 22 -8.64 31.47 -3.23
N ASN A 23 -9.18 30.45 -2.56
CA ASN A 23 -8.94 30.22 -1.12
C ASN A 23 -8.34 28.83 -0.82
N PRO A 24 -7.04 28.62 -1.11
CA PRO A 24 -6.37 27.35 -0.83
C PRO A 24 -6.37 26.99 0.68
N ARG A 25 -6.44 27.99 1.57
CA ARG A 25 -6.47 27.77 3.02
C ARG A 25 -7.75 27.06 3.45
N ALA A 26 -8.91 27.47 2.90
CA ALA A 26 -10.18 26.81 3.16
C ALA A 26 -10.15 25.34 2.69
N THR A 27 -9.64 25.09 1.49
CA THR A 27 -9.51 23.73 0.94
C THR A 27 -8.62 22.86 1.83
N ARG A 28 -7.46 23.38 2.27
CA ARG A 28 -6.55 22.65 3.18
C ARG A 28 -7.21 22.37 4.54
N ALA A 29 -8.00 23.30 5.07
CA ALA A 29 -8.74 23.09 6.32
C ALA A 29 -9.81 21.99 6.17
N VAL A 30 -10.58 22.00 5.06
CA VAL A 30 -11.54 20.94 4.73
C VAL A 30 -10.83 19.61 4.59
N ALA A 31 -9.70 19.56 3.86
CA ALA A 31 -8.91 18.36 3.67
C ALA A 31 -8.40 17.80 5.01
N LEU A 32 -7.86 18.65 5.87
CA LEU A 32 -7.38 18.25 7.20
C LEU A 32 -8.52 17.73 8.06
N GLY A 33 -9.66 18.43 8.10
CA GLY A 33 -10.86 18.00 8.82
C GLY A 33 -11.38 16.64 8.35
N THR A 34 -11.41 16.43 7.02
CA THR A 34 -11.82 15.14 6.42
C THR A 34 -10.87 14.00 6.81
N ALA A 35 -9.54 14.23 6.73
CA ALA A 35 -8.54 13.22 7.09
C ALA A 35 -8.61 12.87 8.59
N LEU A 36 -8.74 13.87 9.46
CA LEU A 36 -8.90 13.67 10.90
C LEU A 36 -10.19 12.91 11.24
N ALA A 37 -11.31 13.28 10.63
CA ALA A 37 -12.58 12.60 10.82
C ALA A 37 -12.53 11.14 10.33
N GLY A 38 -11.91 10.88 9.17
CA GLY A 38 -11.70 9.53 8.65
C GLY A 38 -10.83 8.67 9.57
N LEU A 39 -9.71 9.21 10.05
CA LEU A 39 -8.83 8.52 11.01
C LEU A 39 -9.55 8.27 12.35
N PHE A 40 -10.31 9.26 12.85
CA PHE A 40 -11.09 9.11 14.07
C PHE A 40 -12.13 7.99 13.93
N CYS A 41 -12.88 7.96 12.83
CA CYS A 41 -13.85 6.89 12.55
C CYS A 41 -13.19 5.52 12.44
N GLY A 42 -12.00 5.45 11.82
CA GLY A 42 -11.20 4.23 11.75
C GLY A 42 -10.76 3.74 13.14
N LEU A 43 -10.21 4.62 13.97
CA LEU A 43 -9.80 4.30 15.35
C LEU A 43 -10.99 3.92 16.22
N ALA A 44 -12.07 4.69 16.19
CA ALA A 44 -13.29 4.38 16.94
C ALA A 44 -13.90 3.04 16.50
N GLY A 45 -13.87 2.76 15.18
CA GLY A 45 -14.28 1.48 14.64
C GLY A 45 -13.40 0.33 15.12
N ALA A 46 -12.08 0.51 15.14
CA ALA A 46 -11.13 -0.49 15.64
C ALA A 46 -11.32 -0.80 17.14
N ILE A 47 -11.57 0.22 17.96
CA ILE A 47 -11.83 0.05 19.40
C ILE A 47 -13.16 -0.69 19.65
N GLN A 48 -14.18 -0.43 18.83
CA GLN A 48 -15.48 -1.08 18.94
C GLN A 48 -15.50 -2.49 18.35
N PHE A 49 -14.56 -2.80 17.47
CA PHE A 49 -14.48 -4.09 16.80
C PHE A 49 -14.12 -5.20 17.80
N LYS A 50 -14.93 -6.24 17.81
CA LYS A 50 -14.70 -7.42 18.66
C LYS A 50 -14.28 -8.61 17.78
N PRO A 51 -13.00 -8.99 17.79
CA PRO A 51 -12.47 -10.02 16.87
C PRO A 51 -13.01 -11.43 17.11
N VAL A 52 -13.85 -11.63 18.13
CA VAL A 52 -14.38 -12.96 18.53
C VAL A 52 -15.23 -13.62 17.43
N ASN A 53 -15.89 -12.84 16.59
CA ASN A 53 -16.79 -13.34 15.54
C ASN A 53 -16.15 -13.41 14.14
N GLY A 54 -14.85 -13.10 14.01
CA GLY A 54 -14.11 -13.16 12.76
C GLY A 54 -14.49 -12.06 11.75
N LEU A 55 -15.69 -12.11 11.19
CA LEU A 55 -16.21 -11.14 10.23
C LEU A 55 -17.51 -10.51 10.75
N GLU A 56 -17.56 -9.18 10.84
CA GLU A 56 -18.73 -8.42 11.29
C GLU A 56 -19.37 -7.68 10.12
N VAL A 57 -20.63 -7.97 9.81
CA VAL A 57 -21.41 -7.24 8.79
C VAL A 57 -21.85 -5.90 9.37
N ILE A 58 -21.42 -4.79 8.72
CA ILE A 58 -21.71 -3.42 9.13
C ILE A 58 -23.05 -2.95 8.56
N THR A 59 -23.29 -3.22 7.29
CA THR A 59 -24.53 -2.87 6.58
C THR A 59 -24.71 -3.77 5.38
N ARG A 60 -25.99 -4.06 5.05
CA ARG A 60 -26.36 -4.81 3.86
C ARG A 60 -27.66 -4.24 3.30
N VAL A 61 -27.61 -3.77 2.06
CA VAL A 61 -28.75 -3.21 1.34
C VAL A 61 -28.75 -3.79 -0.07
N ARG A 62 -29.89 -4.28 -0.54
CA ARG A 62 -30.04 -4.78 -1.92
C ARG A 62 -29.83 -3.62 -2.90
N TRP A 63 -28.84 -3.77 -3.77
CA TRP A 63 -28.53 -2.75 -4.77
C TRP A 63 -29.07 -3.10 -6.17
N ILE A 64 -28.71 -4.26 -6.70
CA ILE A 64 -29.19 -4.77 -7.99
C ILE A 64 -29.72 -6.20 -7.79
N PRO A 65 -31.00 -6.36 -7.35
CA PRO A 65 -31.54 -7.67 -6.97
C PRO A 65 -31.54 -8.68 -8.10
N ALA A 66 -31.74 -8.22 -9.35
CA ALA A 66 -31.78 -9.09 -10.54
C ALA A 66 -30.46 -9.83 -10.79
N LEU A 67 -29.32 -9.32 -10.31
CA LEU A 67 -27.99 -9.90 -10.43
C LEU A 67 -27.46 -10.44 -9.09
N GLY A 68 -28.22 -10.31 -8.01
CA GLY A 68 -27.78 -10.71 -6.67
C GLY A 68 -26.62 -9.86 -6.14
N ILE A 69 -26.58 -8.57 -6.50
CA ILE A 69 -25.58 -7.61 -6.06
C ILE A 69 -26.14 -6.80 -4.89
N ASP A 70 -25.41 -6.81 -3.79
CA ASP A 70 -25.75 -6.10 -2.58
C ASP A 70 -24.74 -4.97 -2.29
N PHE A 71 -25.20 -3.82 -1.79
CA PHE A 71 -24.33 -2.89 -1.09
C PHE A 71 -24.07 -3.46 0.30
N SER A 72 -23.04 -4.31 0.40
CA SER A 72 -22.71 -5.03 1.62
C SER A 72 -21.32 -4.65 2.10
N LEU A 73 -21.27 -4.09 3.30
CA LEU A 73 -20.03 -3.72 3.98
C LEU A 73 -19.85 -4.58 5.22
N ALA A 74 -18.63 -5.10 5.39
CA ALA A 74 -18.22 -5.87 6.55
C ALA A 74 -16.77 -5.56 6.91
N ALA A 75 -16.38 -5.90 8.13
CA ALA A 75 -15.00 -5.76 8.59
C ALA A 75 -14.57 -7.01 9.34
N ASP A 76 -13.31 -7.34 9.21
CA ASP A 76 -12.55 -8.21 10.10
C ASP A 76 -11.28 -7.49 10.54
N GLY A 77 -10.44 -8.11 11.33
CA GLY A 77 -9.21 -7.47 11.82
C GLY A 77 -8.22 -7.13 10.71
N ILE A 78 -8.25 -7.84 9.57
CA ILE A 78 -7.46 -7.53 8.39
C ILE A 78 -7.94 -6.21 7.78
N SER A 79 -9.26 -6.09 7.54
CA SER A 79 -9.89 -4.88 7.03
C SER A 79 -9.65 -3.69 7.95
N VAL A 80 -9.84 -3.88 9.27
CA VAL A 80 -9.60 -2.83 10.28
C VAL A 80 -8.15 -2.35 10.25
N THR A 81 -7.18 -3.27 10.18
CA THR A 81 -5.76 -2.92 10.09
C THR A 81 -5.46 -2.04 8.86
N LEU A 82 -6.05 -2.36 7.70
CA LEU A 82 -5.83 -1.61 6.47
C LEU A 82 -6.64 -0.30 6.42
N VAL A 83 -7.79 -0.24 7.08
CA VAL A 83 -8.53 1.01 7.31
C VAL A 83 -7.72 1.97 8.19
N LEU A 84 -7.10 1.49 9.27
CA LEU A 84 -6.21 2.30 10.11
C LEU A 84 -5.00 2.82 9.32
N LEU A 85 -4.34 1.95 8.54
CA LEU A 85 -3.26 2.35 7.65
C LEU A 85 -3.70 3.48 6.71
N THR A 86 -4.88 3.33 6.08
CA THR A 86 -5.41 4.31 5.13
C THR A 86 -5.64 5.66 5.80
N GLY A 87 -6.22 5.69 7.01
CA GLY A 87 -6.43 6.92 7.77
C GLY A 87 -5.13 7.63 8.15
N ILE A 88 -4.13 6.87 8.60
CA ILE A 88 -2.79 7.38 8.91
C ILE A 88 -2.13 7.96 7.66
N ALA A 89 -2.15 7.23 6.54
CA ALA A 89 -1.58 7.66 5.28
C ALA A 89 -2.31 8.89 4.70
N ALA A 90 -3.65 8.96 4.85
CA ALA A 90 -4.45 10.10 4.43
C ALA A 90 -4.06 11.37 5.20
N LEU A 91 -4.00 11.29 6.53
CA LEU A 91 -3.60 12.43 7.36
C LEU A 91 -2.18 12.88 7.05
N ALA A 92 -1.23 11.96 7.00
CA ALA A 92 0.15 12.27 6.63
C ALA A 92 0.22 12.88 5.22
N GLY A 93 -0.50 12.34 4.23
CA GLY A 93 -0.54 12.86 2.87
C GLY A 93 -1.07 14.28 2.78
N VAL A 94 -2.12 14.64 3.54
CA VAL A 94 -2.61 16.03 3.64
C VAL A 94 -1.55 16.94 4.22
N LEU A 95 -0.87 16.53 5.31
CA LEU A 95 0.17 17.32 5.97
C LEU A 95 1.38 17.56 5.05
N PHE A 96 1.78 16.56 4.26
CA PHE A 96 2.87 16.68 3.29
C PHE A 96 2.45 17.37 1.97
N SER A 97 1.15 17.64 1.76
CA SER A 97 0.63 18.40 0.62
C SER A 97 0.23 19.84 0.97
N TRP A 98 0.66 20.34 2.13
CA TRP A 98 0.27 21.67 2.60
C TRP A 98 0.70 22.81 1.68
N ASN A 99 1.75 22.59 0.89
CA ASN A 99 2.30 23.54 -0.07
C ASN A 99 1.69 23.47 -1.48
N VAL A 100 0.74 22.55 -1.75
CA VAL A 100 0.11 22.47 -3.07
C VAL A 100 -0.74 23.72 -3.29
N GLU A 101 -0.35 24.56 -4.28
CA GLU A 101 -1.03 25.81 -4.61
C GLU A 101 -1.81 25.72 -5.93
N ARG A 102 -1.30 24.94 -6.88
CA ARG A 102 -1.91 24.79 -8.20
C ARG A 102 -3.13 23.87 -8.11
N ARG A 103 -4.33 24.40 -8.38
CA ARG A 103 -5.59 23.64 -8.42
C ARG A 103 -5.81 22.82 -7.14
N THR A 104 -5.59 23.43 -5.99
CA THR A 104 -5.58 22.79 -4.66
C THR A 104 -6.89 22.05 -4.37
N ASN A 105 -8.04 22.63 -4.75
CA ASN A 105 -9.36 22.05 -4.56
C ASN A 105 -9.52 20.73 -5.33
N GLU A 106 -9.09 20.68 -6.58
CA GLU A 106 -9.16 19.48 -7.43
C GLU A 106 -8.15 18.42 -6.95
N PHE A 107 -6.96 18.84 -6.49
CA PHE A 107 -5.96 17.94 -5.94
C PHE A 107 -6.52 17.14 -4.74
N PHE A 108 -7.08 17.84 -3.75
CA PHE A 108 -7.64 17.18 -2.58
C PHE A 108 -8.93 16.42 -2.88
N ALA A 109 -9.70 16.85 -3.88
CA ALA A 109 -10.87 16.11 -4.35
C ALA A 109 -10.48 14.74 -4.92
N PHE A 110 -9.51 14.67 -5.84
CA PHE A 110 -8.99 13.40 -6.34
C PHE A 110 -8.31 12.58 -5.25
N PHE A 111 -7.61 13.23 -4.32
CA PHE A 111 -6.98 12.59 -3.18
C PHE A 111 -8.01 11.85 -2.30
N PHE A 112 -9.11 12.52 -1.92
CA PHE A 112 -10.15 11.89 -1.11
C PHE A 112 -11.07 10.94 -1.90
N ALA A 113 -11.27 11.15 -3.19
CA ALA A 113 -11.94 10.16 -4.04
C ALA A 113 -11.15 8.83 -4.09
N LEU A 114 -9.81 8.91 -4.22
CA LEU A 114 -8.94 7.75 -4.11
C LEU A 114 -9.09 7.06 -2.75
N ILE A 115 -9.01 7.80 -1.65
CA ILE A 115 -9.12 7.27 -0.28
C ILE A 115 -10.49 6.64 -0.04
N GLY A 116 -11.57 7.26 -0.52
CA GLY A 116 -12.91 6.71 -0.44
C GLY A 116 -13.05 5.36 -1.16
N GLY A 117 -12.46 5.25 -2.37
CA GLY A 117 -12.37 3.98 -3.09
C GLY A 117 -11.59 2.92 -2.33
N VAL A 118 -10.45 3.31 -1.74
CA VAL A 118 -9.61 2.40 -0.92
C VAL A 118 -10.37 1.86 0.30
N TYR A 119 -11.03 2.72 1.07
CA TYR A 119 -11.86 2.28 2.19
C TYR A 119 -12.99 1.36 1.73
N GLY A 120 -13.59 1.70 0.58
CA GLY A 120 -14.63 0.87 -0.03
C GLY A 120 -14.14 -0.55 -0.33
N VAL A 121 -12.96 -0.71 -0.92
CA VAL A 121 -12.36 -2.03 -1.19
C VAL A 121 -12.16 -2.83 0.10
N PHE A 122 -11.57 -2.22 1.14
CA PHE A 122 -11.26 -2.92 2.38
C PHE A 122 -12.50 -3.33 3.20
N LEU A 123 -13.62 -2.65 2.99
CA LEU A 123 -14.86 -2.91 3.73
C LEU A 123 -15.93 -3.65 2.91
N SER A 124 -15.77 -3.85 1.60
CA SER A 124 -16.75 -4.56 0.79
C SER A 124 -16.76 -6.06 1.06
N LEU A 125 -17.97 -6.61 1.26
CA LEU A 125 -18.22 -8.04 1.35
C LEU A 125 -18.85 -8.60 0.07
N ASP A 126 -19.46 -7.77 -0.76
CA ASP A 126 -19.91 -8.12 -2.09
C ASP A 126 -18.77 -7.94 -3.10
N LEU A 127 -18.54 -8.96 -3.92
CA LEU A 127 -17.42 -9.02 -4.88
C LEU A 127 -17.55 -7.97 -5.98
N PHE A 128 -18.77 -7.70 -6.46
CA PHE A 128 -18.99 -6.66 -7.45
C PHE A 128 -18.81 -5.26 -6.86
N LEU A 129 -19.30 -5.02 -5.64
CA LEU A 129 -19.10 -3.77 -4.93
C LEU A 129 -17.61 -3.51 -4.66
N LEU A 130 -16.85 -4.55 -4.26
CA LEU A 130 -15.40 -4.48 -4.11
C LEU A 130 -14.74 -4.03 -5.40
N PHE A 131 -15.14 -4.64 -6.53
CA PHE A 131 -14.62 -4.29 -7.85
C PHE A 131 -14.94 -2.84 -8.24
N VAL A 132 -16.16 -2.36 -7.99
CA VAL A 132 -16.55 -0.96 -8.23
C VAL A 132 -15.66 0.00 -7.44
N PHE A 133 -15.45 -0.23 -6.15
CA PHE A 133 -14.56 0.62 -5.35
C PHE A 133 -13.09 0.51 -5.79
N TYR A 134 -12.66 -0.66 -6.24
CA TYR A 134 -11.34 -0.86 -6.81
C TYR A 134 -11.12 0.00 -8.05
N GLU A 135 -12.09 0.05 -8.98
CA GLU A 135 -12.05 0.92 -10.16
C GLU A 135 -12.12 2.42 -9.78
N ILE A 136 -12.95 2.78 -8.79
CA ILE A 136 -13.01 4.14 -8.27
C ILE A 136 -11.64 4.58 -7.72
N ALA A 137 -10.86 3.68 -7.12
CA ALA A 137 -9.52 4.00 -6.65
C ALA A 137 -8.49 4.14 -7.80
N ILE A 138 -8.76 3.60 -9.00
CA ILE A 138 -7.82 3.67 -10.13
C ILE A 138 -7.83 5.06 -10.79
N VAL A 139 -9.01 5.61 -11.08
CA VAL A 139 -9.17 6.84 -11.86
C VAL A 139 -8.49 8.06 -11.22
N PRO A 140 -8.69 8.36 -9.92
CA PRO A 140 -8.08 9.54 -9.30
C PRO A 140 -6.55 9.52 -9.32
N LYS A 141 -5.92 8.34 -9.16
CA LYS A 141 -4.45 8.23 -9.17
C LYS A 141 -3.85 8.61 -10.53
N TYR A 142 -4.54 8.30 -11.63
CA TYR A 142 -4.12 8.75 -12.96
C TYR A 142 -4.07 10.29 -13.02
N PHE A 143 -5.14 10.96 -12.61
CA PHE A 143 -5.21 12.43 -12.63
C PHE A 143 -4.21 13.09 -11.67
N LEU A 144 -3.99 12.52 -10.48
CA LEU A 144 -2.99 13.02 -9.54
C LEU A 144 -1.59 13.02 -10.14
N ILE A 145 -1.23 12.00 -10.92
CA ILE A 145 0.07 11.94 -11.60
C ILE A 145 0.08 12.83 -12.84
N ALA A 146 -0.92 12.75 -13.71
CA ALA A 146 -0.94 13.48 -14.97
C ALA A 146 -0.96 15.00 -14.81
N ILE A 147 -1.63 15.52 -13.75
CA ILE A 147 -1.80 16.96 -13.54
C ILE A 147 -0.69 17.55 -12.66
N TRP A 148 -0.35 16.89 -11.54
CA TRP A 148 0.60 17.39 -10.53
C TRP A 148 1.94 16.65 -10.51
N GLY A 149 2.12 15.67 -11.37
CA GLY A 149 3.35 14.92 -11.47
C GLY A 149 4.52 15.73 -12.03
N SER A 150 5.71 15.16 -11.89
CA SER A 150 6.99 15.72 -12.33
C SER A 150 7.40 15.20 -13.73
N THR A 151 8.67 14.95 -13.94
CA THR A 151 9.25 14.47 -15.21
C THR A 151 8.55 13.22 -15.74
N ARG A 152 8.19 13.21 -17.04
CA ARG A 152 7.52 12.11 -17.74
C ARG A 152 6.17 11.68 -17.12
N ARG A 153 5.46 12.60 -16.47
CA ARG A 153 4.20 12.34 -15.76
C ARG A 153 3.14 11.68 -16.65
N ASP A 154 3.01 12.09 -17.91
CA ASP A 154 2.01 11.55 -18.83
C ASP A 154 2.28 10.08 -19.15
N TYR A 155 3.56 9.73 -19.42
CA TYR A 155 3.98 8.34 -19.60
C TYR A 155 3.75 7.51 -18.34
N ALA A 156 4.10 8.04 -17.17
CA ALA A 156 3.94 7.33 -15.89
C ALA A 156 2.48 7.09 -15.53
N ALA A 157 1.63 8.11 -15.73
CA ALA A 157 0.19 8.01 -15.50
C ALA A 157 -0.47 7.00 -16.44
N MET A 158 -0.13 7.04 -17.73
CA MET A 158 -0.65 6.10 -18.73
C MET A 158 -0.19 4.67 -18.44
N LYS A 159 1.10 4.47 -18.12
CA LYS A 159 1.65 3.17 -17.77
C LYS A 159 0.93 2.57 -16.56
N LEU A 160 0.75 3.35 -15.49
CA LEU A 160 0.01 2.91 -14.30
C LEU A 160 -1.44 2.56 -14.64
N ALA A 161 -2.14 3.38 -15.46
CA ALA A 161 -3.50 3.11 -15.87
C ALA A 161 -3.62 1.81 -16.67
N LEU A 162 -2.75 1.61 -17.68
CA LEU A 162 -2.77 0.40 -18.51
C LEU A 162 -2.52 -0.87 -17.69
N TYR A 163 -1.51 -0.86 -16.80
CA TYR A 163 -1.26 -2.01 -15.91
C TYR A 163 -2.44 -2.29 -14.98
N SER A 164 -3.05 -1.23 -14.43
CA SER A 164 -4.22 -1.37 -13.56
C SER A 164 -5.42 -1.93 -14.31
N PHE A 165 -5.72 -1.43 -15.52
CA PHE A 165 -6.85 -1.91 -16.32
C PHE A 165 -6.66 -3.33 -16.85
N ILE A 166 -5.43 -3.73 -17.21
CA ILE A 166 -5.16 -5.13 -17.57
C ILE A 166 -5.42 -6.02 -16.35
N GLY A 167 -4.89 -5.64 -15.18
CA GLY A 167 -5.11 -6.40 -13.94
C GLY A 167 -6.58 -6.49 -13.55
N SER A 168 -7.32 -5.37 -13.58
CA SER A 168 -8.74 -5.35 -13.25
C SER A 168 -9.59 -6.10 -14.27
N GLY A 169 -9.24 -6.06 -15.56
CA GLY A 169 -9.89 -6.89 -16.58
C GLY A 169 -9.75 -8.39 -16.30
N MET A 170 -8.55 -8.84 -15.89
CA MET A 170 -8.33 -10.23 -15.48
C MET A 170 -9.18 -10.60 -14.26
N VAL A 171 -9.25 -9.72 -13.26
CA VAL A 171 -10.09 -9.90 -12.07
C VAL A 171 -11.56 -9.99 -12.45
N LEU A 172 -12.04 -9.08 -13.30
CA LEU A 172 -13.44 -9.05 -13.75
C LEU A 172 -13.84 -10.36 -14.46
N ILE A 173 -13.00 -10.86 -15.37
CA ILE A 173 -13.26 -12.12 -16.07
C ILE A 173 -13.36 -13.28 -15.06
N GLY A 174 -12.40 -13.39 -14.14
CA GLY A 174 -12.42 -14.46 -13.14
C GLY A 174 -13.61 -14.38 -12.17
N MET A 175 -14.00 -13.18 -11.81
CA MET A 175 -15.15 -12.89 -10.95
C MET A 175 -16.47 -13.26 -11.61
N LEU A 176 -16.65 -12.85 -12.87
CA LEU A 176 -17.86 -13.21 -13.65
C LEU A 176 -17.92 -14.72 -13.93
N ALA A 177 -16.77 -15.36 -14.18
CA ALA A 177 -16.69 -16.79 -14.33
C ALA A 177 -17.08 -17.53 -13.03
N ALA A 178 -16.60 -17.07 -11.88
CA ALA A 178 -17.00 -17.63 -10.58
C ALA A 178 -18.51 -17.49 -10.33
N TYR A 179 -19.07 -16.31 -10.60
CA TYR A 179 -20.52 -16.09 -10.52
C TYR A 179 -21.31 -17.04 -11.42
N ALA A 180 -20.92 -17.16 -12.69
CA ALA A 180 -21.62 -18.00 -13.65
C ALA A 180 -21.52 -19.50 -13.32
N VAL A 181 -20.35 -19.99 -12.94
CA VAL A 181 -20.10 -21.41 -12.64
C VAL A 181 -20.73 -21.80 -11.30
N SER A 182 -20.80 -20.89 -10.31
CA SER A 182 -21.42 -21.21 -9.02
C SER A 182 -22.93 -21.48 -9.11
N GLY A 183 -23.62 -20.84 -10.07
CA GLY A 183 -25.08 -20.91 -10.19
C GLY A 183 -25.86 -20.30 -9.03
N LEU A 184 -25.17 -19.61 -8.09
CA LEU A 184 -25.77 -19.10 -6.86
C LEU A 184 -26.54 -17.77 -7.05
N ALA A 185 -26.41 -17.14 -8.22
CA ALA A 185 -26.98 -15.82 -8.53
C ALA A 185 -26.69 -14.77 -7.43
N SER A 186 -25.46 -14.78 -6.90
CA SER A 186 -25.01 -13.89 -5.83
C SER A 186 -23.54 -13.53 -5.99
N PHE A 187 -23.20 -12.27 -5.71
CA PHE A 187 -21.83 -11.78 -5.59
C PHE A 187 -21.35 -11.68 -4.13
N ASP A 188 -22.14 -12.15 -3.17
CA ASP A 188 -21.71 -12.22 -1.78
C ASP A 188 -20.47 -13.09 -1.63
N LEU A 189 -19.38 -12.52 -1.16
CA LEU A 189 -18.08 -13.17 -1.09
C LEU A 189 -18.09 -14.38 -0.14
N GLN A 190 -18.81 -14.29 0.97
CA GLN A 190 -18.92 -15.38 1.94
C GLN A 190 -19.67 -16.57 1.33
N THR A 191 -20.76 -16.30 0.63
CA THR A 191 -21.55 -17.31 -0.07
C THR A 191 -20.73 -18.00 -1.17
N LEU A 192 -19.99 -17.23 -1.98
CA LEU A 192 -19.13 -17.77 -3.03
C LEU A 192 -17.94 -18.55 -2.48
N ALA A 193 -17.33 -18.11 -1.36
CA ALA A 193 -16.20 -18.82 -0.73
C ALA A 193 -16.61 -20.17 -0.12
N GLN A 194 -17.88 -20.35 0.23
CA GLN A 194 -18.42 -21.64 0.70
C GLN A 194 -18.78 -22.59 -0.43
N HIS A 195 -18.84 -22.10 -1.67
CA HIS A 195 -19.09 -22.94 -2.85
C HIS A 195 -17.82 -23.71 -3.24
N SER A 196 -17.95 -25.03 -3.43
CA SER A 196 -16.83 -25.88 -3.85
C SER A 196 -16.69 -25.83 -5.36
N PHE A 197 -15.81 -24.99 -5.87
CA PHE A 197 -15.46 -24.97 -7.29
C PHE A 197 -14.62 -26.20 -7.67
N ALA A 198 -14.88 -26.78 -8.86
CA ALA A 198 -14.12 -27.90 -9.36
C ALA A 198 -12.61 -27.55 -9.49
N PRO A 199 -11.69 -28.50 -9.20
CA PRO A 199 -10.24 -28.24 -9.27
C PRO A 199 -9.78 -27.75 -10.65
N GLU A 200 -10.38 -28.26 -11.74
CA GLU A 200 -10.09 -27.87 -13.12
C GLU A 200 -10.45 -26.40 -13.36
N PHE A 201 -11.55 -25.92 -12.78
CA PHE A 201 -11.93 -24.52 -12.83
C PHE A 201 -10.95 -23.66 -12.03
N GLN A 202 -10.60 -24.06 -10.81
CA GLN A 202 -9.67 -23.32 -9.97
C GLN A 202 -8.26 -23.24 -10.58
N ARG A 203 -7.84 -24.24 -11.35
CA ARG A 203 -6.52 -24.27 -12.00
C ARG A 203 -6.24 -23.07 -12.92
N TRP A 204 -7.27 -22.54 -13.59
CA TRP A 204 -7.12 -21.37 -14.45
C TRP A 204 -7.71 -20.09 -13.84
N ALA A 205 -8.80 -20.19 -13.07
CA ALA A 205 -9.46 -19.04 -12.49
C ALA A 205 -8.60 -18.39 -11.38
N PHE A 206 -7.94 -19.22 -10.55
CA PHE A 206 -7.07 -18.72 -9.48
C PHE A 206 -5.92 -17.87 -10.00
N PRO A 207 -5.03 -18.34 -10.91
CA PRO A 207 -3.93 -17.50 -11.39
C PRO A 207 -4.44 -16.26 -12.14
N LEU A 208 -5.58 -16.35 -12.84
CA LEU A 208 -6.17 -15.20 -13.51
C LEU A 208 -6.53 -14.09 -12.51
N VAL A 209 -7.24 -14.41 -11.43
CA VAL A 209 -7.65 -13.44 -10.41
C VAL A 209 -6.47 -13.01 -9.55
N PHE A 210 -5.63 -13.96 -9.12
CA PHE A 210 -4.47 -13.66 -8.28
C PHE A 210 -3.47 -12.74 -8.99
N VAL A 211 -3.06 -13.07 -10.21
CA VAL A 211 -2.12 -12.24 -10.99
C VAL A 211 -2.77 -10.90 -11.33
N GLY A 212 -4.06 -10.86 -11.66
CA GLY A 212 -4.79 -9.63 -11.90
C GLY A 212 -4.66 -8.63 -10.75
N PHE A 213 -4.87 -9.08 -9.52
CA PHE A 213 -4.64 -8.27 -8.33
C PHE A 213 -3.16 -8.03 -8.03
N ALA A 214 -2.31 -9.04 -8.21
CA ALA A 214 -0.89 -8.97 -7.92
C ALA A 214 -0.13 -7.99 -8.84
N ILE A 215 -0.63 -7.69 -10.04
CA ILE A 215 -0.14 -6.60 -10.89
C ILE A 215 -0.16 -5.28 -10.11
N LEU A 216 -1.27 -4.95 -9.45
CA LEU A 216 -1.37 -3.74 -8.64
C LEU A 216 -0.53 -3.83 -7.35
N ALA A 217 -0.30 -5.03 -6.82
CA ALA A 217 0.63 -5.23 -5.71
C ALA A 217 2.10 -5.04 -6.12
N GLY A 218 2.41 -4.95 -7.40
CA GLY A 218 3.78 -4.80 -7.91
C GLY A 218 4.54 -6.12 -8.03
N MET A 219 3.84 -7.22 -8.30
CA MET A 219 4.45 -8.55 -8.51
C MET A 219 5.39 -8.56 -9.71
N TRP A 220 6.59 -9.09 -9.52
CA TRP A 220 7.49 -9.39 -10.64
C TRP A 220 6.89 -10.48 -11.54
N PRO A 221 6.93 -10.32 -12.88
CA PRO A 221 7.58 -9.29 -13.70
C PRO A 221 6.72 -8.04 -14.00
N PHE A 222 5.49 -7.94 -13.50
CA PHE A 222 4.53 -6.89 -13.81
C PHE A 222 4.67 -5.62 -12.93
N HIS A 223 5.79 -5.44 -12.25
CA HIS A 223 6.05 -4.39 -11.26
C HIS A 223 6.44 -3.04 -11.83
N THR A 224 6.81 -2.96 -13.13
CA THR A 224 7.55 -1.79 -13.67
C THR A 224 6.75 -0.48 -13.69
N TRP A 225 5.43 -0.54 -13.52
CA TRP A 225 4.58 0.64 -13.35
C TRP A 225 4.86 1.35 -12.01
N ALA A 226 5.20 0.58 -10.95
CA ALA A 226 5.31 1.11 -9.60
C ALA A 226 6.49 2.08 -9.44
N PRO A 227 7.77 1.73 -9.71
CA PRO A 227 8.87 2.69 -9.63
C PRO A 227 8.67 3.90 -10.55
N THR A 228 8.13 3.69 -11.78
CA THR A 228 7.86 4.76 -12.72
C THR A 228 6.75 5.70 -12.20
N GLY A 229 5.65 5.14 -11.70
CA GLY A 229 4.52 5.89 -11.15
C GLY A 229 4.90 6.68 -9.90
N HIS A 230 5.60 6.04 -8.96
CA HIS A 230 6.06 6.67 -7.72
C HIS A 230 7.04 7.81 -7.96
N SER A 231 7.97 7.63 -8.91
CA SER A 231 8.95 8.65 -9.22
C SER A 231 8.31 9.90 -9.83
N ALA A 232 7.35 9.73 -10.72
CA ALA A 232 6.67 10.83 -11.39
C ALA A 232 5.59 11.51 -10.54
N ALA A 233 4.95 10.78 -9.61
CA ALA A 233 3.86 11.28 -8.80
C ALA A 233 4.27 12.42 -7.85
N PRO A 234 3.37 13.37 -7.54
CA PRO A 234 3.56 14.33 -6.46
C PRO A 234 3.69 13.57 -5.12
N THR A 235 4.39 14.14 -4.15
CA THR A 235 4.81 13.42 -2.93
C THR A 235 3.67 12.68 -2.23
N ALA A 236 2.54 13.33 -1.97
CA ALA A 236 1.42 12.66 -1.31
C ALA A 236 0.81 11.53 -2.15
N ALA A 237 0.77 11.69 -3.49
CA ALA A 237 0.34 10.60 -4.35
C ALA A 237 1.33 9.43 -4.32
N SER A 238 2.65 9.68 -4.29
CA SER A 238 3.67 8.62 -4.11
C SER A 238 3.50 7.90 -2.77
N MET A 239 3.23 8.66 -1.70
CA MET A 239 2.93 8.11 -0.36
C MET A 239 1.71 7.19 -0.39
N LEU A 240 0.60 7.61 -1.04
CA LEU A 240 -0.60 6.78 -1.17
C LEU A 240 -0.40 5.58 -2.10
N LEU A 241 0.27 5.76 -3.24
CA LEU A 241 0.53 4.68 -4.19
C LEU A 241 1.31 3.54 -3.54
N ALA A 242 2.42 3.86 -2.87
CA ALA A 242 3.23 2.87 -2.18
C ALA A 242 2.61 2.47 -0.83
N GLY A 243 2.10 3.44 -0.07
CA GLY A 243 1.58 3.22 1.28
C GLY A 243 0.30 2.41 1.31
N VAL A 244 -0.63 2.61 0.36
CA VAL A 244 -1.99 2.07 0.43
C VAL A 244 -2.41 1.36 -0.85
N VAL A 245 -2.19 1.95 -2.04
CA VAL A 245 -2.75 1.42 -3.29
C VAL A 245 -2.19 0.05 -3.65
N MET A 246 -0.89 -0.19 -3.48
CA MET A 246 -0.31 -1.52 -3.70
C MET A 246 -0.95 -2.59 -2.79
N LYS A 247 -1.44 -2.20 -1.60
CA LYS A 247 -2.11 -3.11 -0.65
C LYS A 247 -3.51 -3.51 -1.12
N LEU A 248 -4.18 -2.70 -1.95
CA LEU A 248 -5.43 -3.13 -2.60
C LEU A 248 -5.21 -4.39 -3.43
N GLY A 249 -4.10 -4.45 -4.17
CA GLY A 249 -3.75 -5.65 -4.93
C GLY A 249 -3.49 -6.85 -4.02
N ALA A 250 -2.64 -6.70 -3.00
CA ALA A 250 -2.34 -7.79 -2.07
C ALA A 250 -3.59 -8.23 -1.26
N TYR A 251 -4.43 -7.28 -0.86
CA TYR A 251 -5.72 -7.56 -0.21
C TYR A 251 -6.66 -8.32 -1.14
N GLY A 252 -6.75 -7.94 -2.43
CA GLY A 252 -7.52 -8.66 -3.43
C GLY A 252 -7.03 -10.09 -3.65
N CYS A 253 -5.70 -10.33 -3.67
CA CYS A 253 -5.13 -11.67 -3.68
C CYS A 253 -5.62 -12.49 -2.48
N LEU A 254 -5.52 -11.93 -1.26
CA LEU A 254 -5.93 -12.60 -0.02
C LEU A 254 -7.45 -12.79 0.05
N ARG A 255 -8.20 -11.70 -0.12
CA ARG A 255 -9.65 -11.64 0.15
C ARG A 255 -10.49 -12.30 -0.92
N VAL A 256 -10.04 -12.29 -2.18
CA VAL A 256 -10.81 -12.79 -3.32
C VAL A 256 -10.17 -14.05 -3.89
N ALA A 257 -8.96 -13.96 -4.45
CA ALA A 257 -8.38 -15.09 -5.18
C ALA A 257 -8.20 -16.32 -4.27
N MET A 258 -7.60 -16.13 -3.08
CA MET A 258 -7.29 -17.24 -2.18
C MET A 258 -8.53 -17.82 -1.52
N THR A 259 -9.52 -17.00 -1.14
CA THR A 259 -10.73 -17.50 -0.47
C THR A 259 -11.67 -18.22 -1.43
N LEU A 260 -11.79 -17.76 -2.68
CA LEU A 260 -12.64 -18.41 -3.68
C LEU A 260 -12.00 -19.68 -4.25
N PHE A 261 -10.68 -19.72 -4.39
CA PHE A 261 -9.98 -20.77 -5.11
C PHE A 261 -8.82 -21.38 -4.30
N PRO A 262 -9.08 -21.96 -3.11
CA PRO A 262 -8.02 -22.46 -2.22
C PRO A 262 -7.23 -23.63 -2.82
N GLU A 263 -7.85 -24.53 -3.60
CA GLU A 263 -7.13 -25.60 -4.30
C GLU A 263 -6.26 -25.03 -5.44
N GLY A 264 -6.72 -23.98 -6.10
CA GLY A 264 -5.94 -23.24 -7.08
C GLY A 264 -4.66 -22.66 -6.47
N LEU A 265 -4.74 -22.09 -5.26
CA LEU A 265 -3.57 -21.62 -4.53
C LEU A 265 -2.58 -22.76 -4.28
N LYS A 266 -3.05 -23.92 -3.80
CA LYS A 266 -2.20 -25.08 -3.54
C LYS A 266 -1.49 -25.57 -4.81
N MET A 267 -2.19 -25.54 -5.96
CA MET A 267 -1.60 -25.94 -7.24
C MET A 267 -0.48 -25.00 -7.71
N TRP A 268 -0.63 -23.69 -7.48
CA TRP A 268 0.29 -22.66 -7.99
C TRP A 268 1.21 -22.05 -6.93
N GLN A 269 1.19 -22.57 -5.71
CA GLN A 269 1.91 -21.93 -4.58
C GLN A 269 3.43 -21.84 -4.78
N HIS A 270 4.06 -22.85 -5.42
CA HIS A 270 5.51 -22.88 -5.65
C HIS A 270 5.94 -21.86 -6.70
N GLU A 271 5.20 -21.76 -7.81
CA GLU A 271 5.45 -20.81 -8.89
C GLU A 271 5.27 -19.38 -8.40
N LEU A 272 4.20 -19.14 -7.64
CA LEU A 272 3.95 -17.82 -7.07
C LEU A 272 4.98 -17.44 -6.00
N ALA A 273 5.42 -18.40 -5.17
CA ALA A 273 6.50 -18.18 -4.22
C ALA A 273 7.82 -17.84 -4.94
N ALA A 274 8.13 -18.53 -6.03
CA ALA A 274 9.30 -18.23 -6.85
C ALA A 274 9.22 -16.84 -7.48
N LEU A 275 8.06 -16.42 -8.01
CA LEU A 275 7.83 -15.08 -8.54
C LEU A 275 7.96 -14.01 -7.45
N ALA A 276 7.41 -14.25 -6.25
CA ALA A 276 7.52 -13.35 -5.12
C ALA A 276 8.98 -13.15 -4.68
N VAL A 277 9.74 -14.24 -4.53
CA VAL A 277 11.17 -14.18 -4.17
C VAL A 277 11.99 -13.54 -5.28
N SER A 278 11.68 -13.79 -6.56
CA SER A 278 12.30 -13.07 -7.68
C SER A 278 12.05 -11.56 -7.54
N GLY A 279 10.84 -11.14 -7.17
CA GLY A 279 10.54 -9.74 -6.89
C GLY A 279 11.35 -9.17 -5.72
N ILE A 280 11.53 -9.94 -4.64
CA ILE A 280 12.33 -9.55 -3.47
C ILE A 280 13.79 -9.28 -3.90
N VAL A 281 14.44 -10.26 -4.49
CA VAL A 281 15.87 -10.18 -4.84
C VAL A 281 16.11 -9.19 -5.98
N TYR A 282 15.32 -9.27 -7.04
CA TYR A 282 15.43 -8.36 -8.19
C TYR A 282 15.17 -6.91 -7.77
N GLY A 283 14.09 -6.65 -7.03
CA GLY A 283 13.77 -5.31 -6.54
C GLY A 283 14.89 -4.71 -5.72
N ALA A 284 15.48 -5.48 -4.79
CA ALA A 284 16.60 -5.05 -3.96
C ALA A 284 17.89 -4.80 -4.78
N LEU A 285 18.23 -5.69 -5.73
CA LEU A 285 19.39 -5.52 -6.61
C LEU A 285 19.26 -4.29 -7.52
N VAL A 286 18.07 -4.07 -8.07
CA VAL A 286 17.84 -2.89 -8.93
C VAL A 286 17.86 -1.62 -8.11
N ALA A 287 17.30 -1.61 -6.88
CA ALA A 287 17.40 -0.47 -5.97
C ALA A 287 18.86 -0.08 -5.68
N LEU A 288 19.74 -1.06 -5.50
CA LEU A 288 21.17 -0.86 -5.20
C LEU A 288 21.93 -0.07 -6.30
N VAL A 289 21.51 -0.22 -7.56
CA VAL A 289 22.17 0.39 -8.71
C VAL A 289 21.47 1.62 -9.28
N GLN A 290 20.34 2.03 -8.66
CA GLN A 290 19.64 3.24 -9.08
C GLN A 290 20.47 4.50 -8.76
N LYS A 291 20.29 5.52 -9.61
CA LYS A 291 20.86 6.86 -9.43
C LYS A 291 19.81 7.90 -9.02
N ASP A 292 18.55 7.64 -9.27
CA ASP A 292 17.44 8.51 -8.85
C ASP A 292 16.90 8.05 -7.48
N PHE A 293 16.86 8.96 -6.52
CA PHE A 293 16.50 8.68 -5.14
C PHE A 293 15.06 8.15 -5.00
N LYS A 294 14.10 8.67 -5.79
CA LYS A 294 12.72 8.13 -5.80
C LYS A 294 12.65 6.73 -6.41
N PHE A 295 13.50 6.42 -7.40
CA PHE A 295 13.56 5.07 -7.97
C PHE A 295 14.15 4.05 -7.00
N VAL A 296 15.13 4.43 -6.16
CA VAL A 296 15.62 3.57 -5.06
C VAL A 296 14.45 3.12 -4.18
N ILE A 297 13.64 4.08 -3.69
CA ILE A 297 12.50 3.78 -2.83
C ILE A 297 11.40 3.01 -3.60
N GLY A 298 11.20 3.33 -4.88
CA GLY A 298 10.24 2.62 -5.74
C GLY A 298 10.56 1.14 -5.90
N TYR A 299 11.82 0.79 -6.16
CA TYR A 299 12.27 -0.61 -6.26
C TYR A 299 12.37 -1.30 -4.89
N SER A 300 12.70 -0.56 -3.84
CA SER A 300 12.57 -1.03 -2.46
C SER A 300 11.13 -1.49 -2.17
N SER A 301 10.13 -0.70 -2.61
CA SER A 301 8.71 -1.07 -2.46
C SER A 301 8.35 -2.36 -3.21
N VAL A 302 8.91 -2.59 -4.41
CA VAL A 302 8.74 -3.86 -5.14
C VAL A 302 9.28 -5.03 -4.32
N SER A 303 10.48 -4.88 -3.74
CA SER A 303 11.08 -5.90 -2.88
C SER A 303 10.22 -6.22 -1.66
N HIS A 304 9.77 -5.21 -0.91
CA HIS A 304 8.93 -5.40 0.29
C HIS A 304 7.54 -5.96 -0.03
N MET A 305 6.95 -5.60 -1.19
CA MET A 305 5.69 -6.24 -1.63
C MET A 305 5.90 -7.68 -2.06
N GLY A 306 7.10 -8.05 -2.50
CA GLY A 306 7.49 -9.45 -2.69
C GLY A 306 7.37 -10.26 -1.39
N PHE A 307 7.77 -9.70 -0.23
CA PHE A 307 7.54 -10.35 1.08
C PHE A 307 6.06 -10.52 1.39
N VAL A 308 5.23 -9.52 1.09
CA VAL A 308 3.77 -9.66 1.26
C VAL A 308 3.24 -10.84 0.45
N LEU A 309 3.56 -10.90 -0.85
CA LEU A 309 3.09 -11.97 -1.74
C LEU A 309 3.65 -13.33 -1.33
N LEU A 310 4.93 -13.41 -0.90
CA LEU A 310 5.52 -14.63 -0.37
C LEU A 310 4.76 -15.15 0.86
N GLY A 311 4.46 -14.25 1.82
CA GLY A 311 3.70 -14.61 3.02
C GLY A 311 2.28 -15.11 2.70
N LEU A 312 1.60 -14.52 1.72
CA LEU A 312 0.26 -14.97 1.31
C LEU A 312 0.25 -16.41 0.79
N VAL A 313 1.25 -16.80 0.01
CA VAL A 313 1.27 -18.13 -0.64
C VAL A 313 1.82 -19.26 0.24
N THR A 314 2.18 -18.99 1.50
CA THR A 314 2.74 -20.01 2.41
C THR A 314 1.76 -21.08 2.88
N LEU A 315 0.46 -20.86 2.76
CA LEU A 315 -0.61 -21.74 3.28
C LEU A 315 -0.47 -22.04 4.79
N ASN A 316 0.04 -21.07 5.56
CA ASN A 316 0.06 -21.14 7.04
C ASN A 316 -0.27 -19.79 7.68
N GLU A 317 -0.83 -19.83 8.90
CA GLU A 317 -1.28 -18.63 9.62
C GLU A 317 -0.16 -17.64 9.93
N VAL A 318 1.08 -18.13 10.15
CA VAL A 318 2.22 -17.27 10.47
C VAL A 318 2.60 -16.41 9.27
N GLY A 319 2.68 -17.01 8.07
CA GLY A 319 2.97 -16.30 6.85
C GLY A 319 1.85 -15.32 6.47
N TRP A 320 0.58 -15.73 6.59
CA TRP A 320 -0.57 -14.86 6.32
C TRP A 320 -0.61 -13.64 7.26
N SER A 321 -0.42 -13.88 8.56
CA SER A 321 -0.39 -12.80 9.56
C SER A 321 0.79 -11.86 9.31
N GLY A 322 1.95 -12.40 8.98
CA GLY A 322 3.13 -11.64 8.59
C GLY A 322 2.90 -10.81 7.34
N ALA A 323 2.22 -11.36 6.31
CA ALA A 323 1.89 -10.63 5.09
C ALA A 323 0.98 -9.43 5.37
N VAL A 324 -0.07 -9.59 6.17
CA VAL A 324 -0.98 -8.48 6.55
C VAL A 324 -0.23 -7.43 7.38
N LEU A 325 0.58 -7.86 8.35
CA LEU A 325 1.40 -6.95 9.14
C LEU A 325 2.43 -6.21 8.26
N GLN A 326 2.99 -6.88 7.24
CA GLN A 326 3.90 -6.26 6.27
C GLN A 326 3.17 -5.25 5.36
N MET A 327 1.91 -5.48 4.99
CA MET A 327 1.11 -4.47 4.30
C MET A 327 1.02 -3.18 5.13
N PHE A 328 0.74 -3.28 6.43
CA PHE A 328 0.69 -2.13 7.32
C PHE A 328 2.07 -1.48 7.48
N SER A 329 3.07 -2.26 7.83
CA SER A 329 4.43 -1.80 8.10
C SER A 329 5.05 -1.09 6.90
N HIS A 330 5.07 -1.75 5.74
CA HIS A 330 5.56 -1.15 4.50
C HIS A 330 4.74 0.09 4.12
N GLY A 331 3.43 0.10 4.39
CA GLY A 331 2.59 1.27 4.12
C GLY A 331 3.06 2.52 4.86
N VAL A 332 3.33 2.40 6.14
CA VAL A 332 3.83 3.49 6.99
C VAL A 332 5.26 3.88 6.59
N ILE A 333 6.15 2.90 6.44
CA ILE A 333 7.58 3.12 6.17
C ILE A 333 7.79 3.72 4.77
N ALA A 334 7.17 3.16 3.74
CA ALA A 334 7.26 3.68 2.38
C ALA A 334 6.64 5.08 2.27
N GLY A 335 5.52 5.32 2.95
CA GLY A 335 4.94 6.65 3.07
C GLY A 335 5.94 7.67 3.63
N LEU A 336 6.64 7.32 4.71
CA LEU A 336 7.66 8.17 5.32
C LEU A 336 8.88 8.39 4.40
N LEU A 337 9.39 7.33 3.76
CA LEU A 337 10.50 7.42 2.82
C LEU A 337 10.17 8.33 1.62
N PHE A 338 8.98 8.18 1.01
CA PHE A 338 8.55 9.06 -0.08
C PHE A 338 8.31 10.50 0.39
N ALA A 339 7.83 10.70 1.61
CA ALA A 339 7.67 12.02 2.20
C ALA A 339 9.02 12.74 2.34
N VAL A 340 10.05 12.06 2.85
CA VAL A 340 11.38 12.64 2.97
C VAL A 340 11.98 12.90 1.59
N VAL A 341 12.04 11.86 0.73
CA VAL A 341 12.71 11.97 -0.58
C VAL A 341 11.99 12.95 -1.51
N GLY A 342 10.66 12.95 -1.51
CA GLY A 342 9.87 13.82 -2.37
C GLY A 342 9.76 15.24 -1.81
N ARG A 343 9.20 15.39 -0.61
CA ARG A 343 8.87 16.71 -0.09
C ARG A 343 10.04 17.38 0.64
N MET A 344 10.76 16.65 1.48
CA MET A 344 11.83 17.28 2.25
C MET A 344 13.09 17.51 1.42
N VAL A 345 13.47 16.57 0.54
CA VAL A 345 14.68 16.67 -0.27
C VAL A 345 14.40 17.25 -1.66
N TYR A 346 13.63 16.55 -2.50
CA TYR A 346 13.47 16.91 -3.91
C TYR A 346 12.84 18.29 -4.13
N ASP A 347 11.78 18.64 -3.41
CA ASP A 347 11.12 19.94 -3.59
C ASP A 347 12.01 21.12 -3.18
N ARG A 348 13.08 20.88 -2.41
CA ARG A 348 14.05 21.90 -1.94
C ARG A 348 15.36 21.89 -2.71
N ALA A 349 15.91 20.70 -2.97
CA ALA A 349 17.17 20.56 -3.71
C ALA A 349 16.96 20.59 -5.22
N HIS A 350 15.71 20.52 -5.72
CA HIS A 350 15.30 20.46 -7.12
C HIS A 350 15.96 19.35 -7.94
N THR A 351 16.64 18.40 -7.27
CA THR A 351 17.25 17.23 -7.87
C THR A 351 16.94 15.96 -7.10
N ARG A 352 16.94 14.81 -7.78
CA ARG A 352 16.82 13.47 -7.21
C ARG A 352 18.00 12.60 -7.57
N ASP A 353 18.93 13.12 -8.35
CA ASP A 353 20.15 12.42 -8.72
C ASP A 353 21.04 12.27 -7.49
N LEU A 354 21.41 11.02 -7.16
CA LEU A 354 22.19 10.74 -5.95
C LEU A 354 23.58 11.34 -6.01
N ASP A 355 24.18 11.38 -7.21
CA ASP A 355 25.52 11.94 -7.40
C ASP A 355 25.49 13.47 -7.25
N ALA A 356 24.38 14.12 -7.66
CA ALA A 356 24.18 15.56 -7.49
C ALA A 356 23.83 15.93 -6.03
N LEU A 357 23.14 15.06 -5.29
CA LEU A 357 22.84 15.25 -3.87
C LEU A 357 24.06 15.03 -2.98
N GLU A 358 25.01 14.21 -3.45
CA GLU A 358 26.26 13.93 -2.73
C GLU A 358 27.07 15.22 -2.55
N GLY A 359 27.48 15.50 -1.34
CA GLY A 359 28.27 16.70 -1.04
C GLY A 359 27.46 17.98 -0.82
N MET A 360 26.13 18.00 -1.02
CA MET A 360 25.30 19.18 -0.71
C MET A 360 25.21 19.49 0.80
N GLY A 361 25.80 18.67 1.67
CA GLY A 361 25.80 18.91 3.10
C GLY A 361 24.40 18.87 3.74
N LEU A 362 23.50 18.03 3.20
CA LEU A 362 22.08 18.00 3.58
C LEU A 362 21.86 17.74 5.08
N THR A 363 22.76 17.01 5.74
CA THR A 363 22.70 16.81 7.20
C THR A 363 22.83 18.14 7.97
N ARG A 364 23.67 19.06 7.49
CA ARG A 364 23.84 20.39 8.12
C ARG A 364 22.71 21.34 7.73
N ALA A 365 22.30 21.32 6.47
CA ALA A 365 21.25 22.20 5.94
C ALA A 365 19.84 21.78 6.40
N MET A 366 19.57 20.48 6.48
CA MET A 366 18.25 19.92 6.83
C MET A 366 18.38 18.75 7.82
N PRO A 367 18.83 18.98 9.08
CA PRO A 367 19.08 17.90 10.04
C PRO A 367 17.83 17.07 10.34
N PHE A 368 16.64 17.69 10.37
CA PHE A 368 15.38 16.98 10.58
C PHE A 368 15.09 15.95 9.46
N ALA A 369 15.30 16.32 8.19
CA ALA A 369 15.11 15.39 7.06
C ALA A 369 16.11 14.23 7.13
N SER A 370 17.38 14.53 7.48
CA SER A 370 18.44 13.53 7.63
C SER A 370 18.10 12.50 8.72
N VAL A 371 17.74 12.96 9.92
CA VAL A 371 17.34 12.06 11.03
C VAL A 371 16.10 11.27 10.67
N THR A 372 15.10 11.90 10.04
CA THR A 372 13.87 11.24 9.62
C THR A 372 14.16 10.14 8.59
N PHE A 373 15.07 10.40 7.63
CA PHE A 373 15.45 9.39 6.65
C PHE A 373 16.21 8.22 7.29
N VAL A 374 17.12 8.48 8.22
CA VAL A 374 17.84 7.44 8.98
C VAL A 374 16.85 6.53 9.73
N ILE A 375 15.88 7.12 10.44
CA ILE A 375 14.85 6.36 11.16
C ILE A 375 14.01 5.52 10.17
N ALA A 376 13.56 6.11 9.06
CA ALA A 376 12.79 5.41 8.03
C ALA A 376 13.62 4.28 7.37
N GLY A 377 14.90 4.53 7.13
CA GLY A 377 15.86 3.55 6.62
C GLY A 377 16.03 2.37 7.56
N PHE A 378 16.24 2.62 8.85
CA PHE A 378 16.32 1.56 9.87
C PHE A 378 15.04 0.73 9.93
N ALA A 379 13.88 1.38 9.87
CA ALA A 379 12.60 0.69 9.82
C ALA A 379 12.46 -0.17 8.55
N SER A 380 12.93 0.32 7.39
CA SER A 380 12.92 -0.38 6.10
C SER A 380 13.92 -1.54 6.03
N MET A 381 15.04 -1.46 6.76
CA MET A 381 16.03 -2.55 6.84
C MET A 381 15.59 -3.69 7.77
N GLY A 382 14.41 -3.59 8.39
CA GLY A 382 13.96 -4.58 9.36
C GLY A 382 14.75 -4.55 10.67
N MET A 383 15.12 -3.35 11.17
CA MET A 383 15.80 -3.25 12.46
C MET A 383 14.81 -3.53 13.62
N PRO A 384 15.19 -4.35 14.63
CA PRO A 384 14.38 -4.57 15.83
C PRO A 384 13.93 -3.26 16.50
N GLY A 385 12.68 -3.21 16.93
CA GLY A 385 12.03 -2.00 17.47
C GLY A 385 11.14 -1.28 16.49
N PHE A 386 11.19 -1.64 15.20
CA PHE A 386 10.30 -1.13 14.15
C PHE A 386 9.36 -2.23 13.63
N SER A 387 8.23 -1.82 13.11
CA SER A 387 7.19 -2.74 12.62
C SER A 387 7.66 -3.65 11.48
N GLY A 388 8.61 -3.19 10.65
CA GLY A 388 9.21 -3.96 9.55
C GLY A 388 9.85 -5.26 10.00
N PHE A 389 10.59 -5.22 11.09
CA PHE A 389 11.26 -6.40 11.63
C PHE A 389 10.28 -7.54 11.95
N ILE A 390 9.23 -7.25 12.71
CA ILE A 390 8.25 -8.28 13.13
C ILE A 390 7.51 -8.86 11.93
N ALA A 391 7.13 -8.00 10.99
CA ALA A 391 6.39 -8.40 9.80
C ALA A 391 7.24 -9.33 8.90
N GLU A 392 8.47 -8.94 8.58
CA GLU A 392 9.38 -9.73 7.74
C GLU A 392 9.80 -11.03 8.41
N LEU A 393 10.05 -10.98 9.72
CA LEU A 393 10.37 -12.19 10.49
C LEU A 393 9.24 -13.22 10.43
N GLN A 394 7.97 -12.80 10.59
CA GLN A 394 6.83 -13.71 10.47
C GLN A 394 6.70 -14.28 9.05
N VAL A 395 6.88 -13.45 8.02
CA VAL A 395 6.87 -13.94 6.63
C VAL A 395 7.97 -14.96 6.41
N LEU A 396 9.20 -14.71 6.89
CA LEU A 396 10.32 -15.64 6.76
C LEU A 396 10.07 -16.95 7.50
N ILE A 397 9.51 -16.90 8.72
CA ILE A 397 9.17 -18.12 9.48
C ILE A 397 8.10 -18.93 8.72
N GLY A 398 7.04 -18.28 8.24
CA GLY A 398 6.01 -18.93 7.44
C GLY A 398 6.56 -19.50 6.12
N ALA A 399 7.42 -18.74 5.44
CA ALA A 399 8.09 -19.18 4.22
C ALA A 399 9.09 -20.33 4.47
N TRP A 400 9.77 -20.33 5.61
CA TRP A 400 10.68 -21.43 5.99
C TRP A 400 9.93 -22.75 6.16
N GLN A 401 8.74 -22.71 6.75
CA GLN A 401 7.91 -23.91 6.92
C GLN A 401 7.41 -24.47 5.58
N ALA A 402 7.08 -23.58 4.62
CA ALA A 402 6.52 -23.98 3.33
C ALA A 402 7.59 -24.20 2.24
N PHE A 403 8.60 -23.34 2.16
CA PHE A 403 9.58 -23.24 1.07
C PHE A 403 10.99 -22.89 1.60
N PRO A 404 11.69 -23.79 2.32
CA PRO A 404 12.96 -23.46 2.99
C PRO A 404 14.01 -22.81 2.09
N LYS A 405 14.17 -23.31 0.85
CA LYS A 405 15.14 -22.77 -0.12
C LYS A 405 14.79 -21.34 -0.57
N LEU A 406 13.49 -21.07 -0.79
CA LEU A 406 13.03 -19.73 -1.18
C LEU A 406 13.10 -18.76 0.00
N ALA A 407 12.89 -19.22 1.22
CA ALA A 407 13.05 -18.40 2.42
C ALA A 407 14.50 -17.93 2.61
N ILE A 408 15.51 -18.79 2.31
CA ILE A 408 16.92 -18.39 2.31
C ILE A 408 17.17 -17.29 1.28
N LEU A 409 16.66 -17.44 0.05
CA LEU A 409 16.81 -16.43 -0.99
C LEU A 409 16.10 -15.12 -0.62
N ALA A 410 14.93 -15.18 0.00
CA ALA A 410 14.26 -13.99 0.54
C ALA A 410 15.13 -13.29 1.60
N GLY A 411 15.78 -14.05 2.48
CA GLY A 411 16.77 -13.52 3.45
C GLY A 411 17.96 -12.81 2.79
N VAL A 412 18.45 -13.32 1.66
CA VAL A 412 19.48 -12.61 0.86
C VAL A 412 18.93 -11.26 0.38
N GLY A 413 17.66 -11.18 -0.02
CA GLY A 413 17.02 -9.93 -0.40
C GLY A 413 17.05 -8.89 0.73
N ILE A 414 16.85 -9.30 2.00
CA ILE A 414 16.97 -8.39 3.16
C ILE A 414 18.41 -7.85 3.28
N VAL A 415 19.41 -8.71 3.15
CA VAL A 415 20.83 -8.28 3.23
C VAL A 415 21.12 -7.22 2.14
N ILE A 416 20.66 -7.43 0.91
CA ILE A 416 20.81 -6.46 -0.16
C ILE A 416 20.03 -5.16 0.18
N GLY A 417 18.87 -5.29 0.83
CA GLY A 417 18.07 -4.19 1.36
C GLY A 417 18.83 -3.29 2.33
N VAL A 418 19.55 -3.92 3.27
CA VAL A 418 20.45 -3.19 4.19
C VAL A 418 21.54 -2.44 3.41
N VAL A 419 22.17 -3.10 2.44
CA VAL A 419 23.27 -2.51 1.67
C VAL A 419 22.82 -1.26 0.89
N TYR A 420 21.72 -1.33 0.11
CA TYR A 420 21.30 -0.15 -0.66
C TYR A 420 20.81 0.99 0.24
N THR A 421 20.15 0.67 1.36
CA THR A 421 19.67 1.69 2.29
C THR A 421 20.83 2.42 2.96
N LEU A 422 21.83 1.70 3.47
CA LEU A 422 23.02 2.30 4.08
C LEU A 422 23.84 3.09 3.05
N LYS A 423 24.06 2.52 1.84
CA LYS A 423 24.74 3.20 0.74
C LYS A 423 24.08 4.54 0.42
N THR A 424 22.78 4.54 0.20
CA THR A 424 22.02 5.75 -0.17
C THR A 424 22.02 6.75 0.98
N THR A 425 21.88 6.29 2.21
CA THR A 425 21.95 7.14 3.42
C THR A 425 23.31 7.82 3.54
N ALA A 426 24.40 7.06 3.39
CA ALA A 426 25.76 7.57 3.45
C ALA A 426 26.01 8.59 2.33
N GLN A 427 25.65 8.24 1.09
CA GLN A 427 25.87 9.08 -0.08
C GLN A 427 25.12 10.41 0.01
N VAL A 428 23.84 10.40 0.38
CA VAL A 428 22.99 11.61 0.35
C VAL A 428 23.20 12.50 1.57
N PHE A 429 23.39 11.92 2.76
CA PHE A 429 23.37 12.68 4.00
C PHE A 429 24.73 12.76 4.72
N PHE A 430 25.64 11.82 4.52
CA PHE A 430 26.87 11.70 5.29
C PHE A 430 28.14 11.70 4.44
N SER A 431 28.06 12.08 3.16
CA SER A 431 29.24 12.19 2.30
C SER A 431 30.03 13.46 2.61
N ASP A 432 31.35 13.33 2.73
CA ASP A 432 32.30 14.44 2.88
C ASP A 432 32.83 14.96 1.52
N LYS A 433 32.34 14.42 0.39
CA LYS A 433 32.76 14.89 -0.92
C LYS A 433 32.26 16.33 -1.14
N PRO A 434 33.10 17.19 -1.75
CA PRO A 434 32.66 18.53 -2.15
C PRO A 434 31.52 18.42 -3.19
N ALA A 435 30.50 19.28 -3.04
CA ALA A 435 29.44 19.36 -4.02
C ALA A 435 30.00 19.67 -5.43
N PRO A 436 29.44 19.13 -6.50
CA PRO A 436 29.75 19.57 -7.85
C PRO A 436 29.53 21.09 -7.96
N SER A 437 30.46 21.81 -8.56
CA SER A 437 30.45 23.28 -8.66
C SER A 437 29.18 23.85 -9.32
N GLU A 438 28.47 23.04 -10.12
CA GLU A 438 27.22 23.41 -10.79
C GLU A 438 25.96 23.19 -9.93
N ALA A 439 26.09 22.47 -8.81
CA ALA A 439 24.94 22.10 -7.95
C ALA A 439 24.66 23.12 -6.82
N LEU A 440 25.56 24.02 -6.60
CA LEU A 440 25.48 25.06 -5.57
C LEU A 440 25.22 26.42 -6.22
N ASP A 441 23.95 26.74 -6.46
CA ASP A 441 23.55 28.14 -6.50
C ASP A 441 23.59 28.63 -5.04
N HIS A 442 24.78 29.15 -4.63
CA HIS A 442 25.13 29.46 -3.24
C HIS A 442 24.29 30.61 -2.63
N ASP A 443 23.43 31.27 -3.43
CA ASP A 443 22.70 32.45 -3.01
C ASP A 443 21.32 32.16 -2.37
N HIS A 444 20.81 30.92 -2.43
CA HIS A 444 19.52 30.60 -1.82
C HIS A 444 19.62 29.46 -0.79
N PRO A 445 19.48 29.77 0.52
CA PRO A 445 19.42 28.75 1.56
C PRO A 445 18.19 27.84 1.35
N LEU A 446 18.36 26.54 1.54
CA LEU A 446 17.25 25.57 1.43
C LEU A 446 16.11 25.96 2.38
N GLU A 447 14.87 25.92 1.88
CA GLU A 447 13.68 26.24 2.70
C GLU A 447 13.60 25.35 3.96
N PRO A 448 13.23 25.91 5.12
CA PRO A 448 13.11 25.13 6.35
C PRO A 448 11.96 24.11 6.27
N ILE A 449 12.11 22.99 6.99
CA ILE A 449 11.04 21.98 7.12
C ILE A 449 9.88 22.59 7.91
N THR A 450 8.69 22.58 7.32
CA THR A 450 7.48 23.19 7.89
C THR A 450 6.88 22.37 9.03
N VAL A 451 6.03 23.00 9.86
CA VAL A 451 5.35 22.32 10.97
C VAL A 451 4.46 21.16 10.49
N PRO A 452 3.63 21.31 9.43
CA PRO A 452 2.85 20.16 8.91
C PRO A 452 3.72 18.97 8.50
N GLU A 453 4.85 19.22 7.84
CA GLU A 453 5.79 18.16 7.45
C GLU A 453 6.38 17.42 8.66
N ARG A 454 6.74 18.16 9.72
CA ARG A 454 7.23 17.57 10.98
C ARG A 454 6.17 16.73 11.67
N LEU A 455 4.92 17.19 11.72
CA LEU A 455 3.81 16.44 12.30
C LEU A 455 3.49 15.17 11.50
N GLY A 456 3.51 15.27 10.16
CA GLY A 456 3.31 14.09 9.30
C GLY A 456 4.41 13.04 9.48
N ALA A 457 5.68 13.47 9.55
CA ALA A 457 6.80 12.58 9.82
C ALA A 457 6.71 11.94 11.21
N ALA A 458 6.42 12.73 12.25
CA ALA A 458 6.26 12.26 13.62
C ALA A 458 5.14 11.22 13.74
N LEU A 459 4.00 11.42 13.06
CA LEU A 459 2.91 10.46 13.01
C LEU A 459 3.36 9.11 12.43
N LEU A 460 4.05 9.12 11.29
CA LEU A 460 4.50 7.89 10.64
C LEU A 460 5.61 7.19 11.44
N ILE A 461 6.56 7.94 12.03
CA ILE A 461 7.58 7.39 12.93
C ILE A 461 6.92 6.76 14.16
N PHE A 462 5.98 7.46 14.79
CA PHE A 462 5.25 6.95 15.95
C PHE A 462 4.56 5.63 15.62
N CYS A 463 3.87 5.52 14.49
CA CYS A 463 3.16 4.29 14.10
C CYS A 463 4.12 3.11 13.88
N THR A 464 5.27 3.32 13.20
CA THR A 464 6.21 2.21 12.97
C THR A 464 6.90 1.75 14.26
N VAL A 465 7.23 2.67 15.17
CA VAL A 465 7.82 2.33 16.48
C VAL A 465 6.78 1.69 17.40
N LEU A 466 5.56 2.23 17.47
CA LEU A 466 4.49 1.67 18.29
C LEU A 466 4.21 0.22 17.95
N ILE A 467 4.05 -0.09 16.68
CA ILE A 467 3.78 -1.46 16.21
C ILE A 467 5.03 -2.34 16.32
N GLY A 468 6.22 -1.77 16.15
CA GLY A 468 7.48 -2.49 16.38
C GLY A 468 7.68 -2.95 17.82
N LEU A 469 7.30 -2.12 18.79
CA LEU A 469 7.39 -2.42 20.22
C LEU A 469 6.17 -3.21 20.74
N HIS A 470 4.99 -2.95 20.19
CA HIS A 470 3.73 -3.60 20.58
C HIS A 470 2.98 -4.20 19.38
N PRO A 471 3.53 -5.22 18.71
CA PRO A 471 2.91 -5.82 17.52
C PRO A 471 1.55 -6.47 17.81
N ARG A 472 1.27 -6.84 19.05
CA ARG A 472 -0.02 -7.39 19.49
C ARG A 472 -1.19 -6.46 19.19
N LEU A 473 -0.99 -5.13 19.16
CA LEU A 473 -2.04 -4.18 18.81
C LEU A 473 -2.71 -4.48 17.46
N LEU A 474 -1.95 -5.00 16.50
CA LEU A 474 -2.48 -5.41 15.20
C LEU A 474 -2.62 -6.93 15.10
N LEU A 475 -1.71 -7.72 15.65
CA LEU A 475 -1.76 -9.18 15.56
C LEU A 475 -3.01 -9.75 16.27
N ASP A 476 -3.43 -9.17 17.39
CA ASP A 476 -4.66 -9.57 18.09
C ASP A 476 -5.93 -9.27 17.27
N LEU A 477 -5.86 -8.40 16.26
CA LEU A 477 -6.91 -8.17 15.26
C LEU A 477 -6.75 -9.13 14.07
N ILE A 478 -5.53 -9.27 13.55
CA ILE A 478 -5.23 -9.98 12.30
C ILE A 478 -5.42 -11.49 12.46
N VAL A 479 -4.80 -12.11 13.48
CA VAL A 479 -4.79 -13.57 13.65
C VAL A 479 -6.19 -14.18 13.79
N PRO A 480 -7.10 -13.62 14.62
CA PRO A 480 -8.46 -14.17 14.74
C PRO A 480 -9.26 -14.08 13.43
N SER A 481 -8.93 -13.15 12.53
CA SER A 481 -9.65 -13.01 11.26
C SER A 481 -9.52 -14.25 10.37
N PHE A 482 -8.38 -14.94 10.42
CA PHE A 482 -8.16 -16.18 9.67
C PHE A 482 -8.99 -17.37 10.17
N LYS A 483 -9.62 -17.25 11.35
CA LYS A 483 -10.55 -18.25 11.90
C LYS A 483 -11.98 -18.07 11.43
N SER A 484 -12.27 -17.00 10.68
CA SER A 484 -13.62 -16.78 10.14
C SER A 484 -14.00 -17.81 9.07
N PRO A 485 -15.30 -18.07 8.86
CA PRO A 485 -15.78 -19.00 7.84
C PRO A 485 -15.30 -18.68 6.41
N LEU A 486 -14.96 -17.42 6.16
CA LEU A 486 -14.45 -17.00 4.86
C LEU A 486 -13.13 -17.70 4.49
N PHE A 487 -12.32 -18.08 5.50
CA PHE A 487 -11.02 -18.73 5.31
C PHE A 487 -11.06 -20.26 5.52
N ASP A 488 -12.26 -20.87 5.69
CA ASP A 488 -12.38 -22.33 5.94
C ASP A 488 -11.74 -23.17 4.82
N GLY A 489 -11.96 -22.77 3.57
CA GLY A 489 -11.37 -23.46 2.42
C GLY A 489 -9.85 -23.45 2.48
N LEU A 490 -9.25 -22.29 2.80
CA LEU A 490 -7.79 -22.16 2.93
C LEU A 490 -7.21 -22.98 4.07
N ARG A 491 -7.90 -22.99 5.23
CA ARG A 491 -7.46 -23.80 6.38
C ARG A 491 -7.47 -25.29 6.05
N LYS A 492 -8.53 -25.77 5.41
CA LYS A 492 -8.63 -27.18 4.97
C LYS A 492 -7.49 -27.57 4.03
N VAL A 493 -7.20 -26.72 3.04
CA VAL A 493 -6.14 -26.99 2.05
C VAL A 493 -4.76 -26.87 2.67
N GLY A 494 -4.55 -25.97 3.63
CA GLY A 494 -3.31 -25.80 4.40
C GLY A 494 -3.10 -26.85 5.50
N GLY A 495 -4.12 -27.68 5.82
CA GLY A 495 -4.04 -28.65 6.90
C GLY A 495 -4.08 -28.04 8.31
N LEU A 496 -4.77 -26.89 8.47
CA LEU A 496 -4.88 -26.09 9.68
C LEU A 496 -6.20 -26.31 10.43
#